data_8f637d02271db4853a6ffd86fded4149
#
_entry.id   8f637d02271db4853a6ffd86fded4149
#
_cell.length_a   1.000
_cell.length_b   1.000
_cell.length_c   1.000
_cell.angle_alpha   90.00
_cell.angle_beta   90.00
_cell.angle_gamma   90.00
#
_symmetry.space_group_name_H-M   'P 1'
#
loop_
_entity.id
_entity.type
_entity.pdbx_description
1 polymer ?
#
loop_
_entity_poly.entity_id
_entity_poly.type
_entity_poly.pdbx_seq_one_letter_code
_entity_poly.pdbx_strand_id
1 'polypeptide(L)'
;MKKIFLAVAAACSLCSCSQQQPVTVTVTNPLAIDRSGEMVEVSMAEISSKLQLPDTAQVIVLDENDLEVPYQVTYNDMLIFPTSVKASSTATYTIKPGNPQPVDVISCGRVYPERVDDIAWENDRAAYRAYGPALQATGE
;
A
#
# COMPACT_ATOMS: atom_id res chain seq x y z
N MET A 1 2.56 66.38 -33.06
CA MET A 1 3.06 65.55 -31.95
C MET A 1 2.17 64.30 -31.87
N LYS A 2 2.65 63.16 -32.39
CA LYS A 2 1.89 61.89 -32.38
C LYS A 2 2.28 61.12 -31.11
N LYS A 3 1.34 60.85 -30.22
CA LYS A 3 1.53 60.01 -29.02
C LYS A 3 1.34 58.56 -29.39
N ILE A 4 2.42 57.78 -29.28
CA ILE A 4 2.42 56.31 -29.45
C ILE A 4 2.08 55.72 -28.11
N PHE A 5 0.93 55.03 -28.00
CA PHE A 5 0.57 54.20 -26.84
C PHE A 5 1.11 52.80 -27.09
N LEU A 6 2.11 52.42 -26.28
CA LEU A 6 2.66 51.04 -26.23
C LEU A 6 1.80 50.23 -25.27
N ALA A 7 0.95 49.34 -25.81
CA ALA A 7 0.19 48.36 -25.00
C ALA A 7 1.08 47.16 -24.70
N VAL A 8 1.48 47.02 -23.44
CA VAL A 8 2.17 45.82 -22.93
C VAL A 8 1.11 44.78 -22.62
N ALA A 9 0.98 43.75 -23.46
CA ALA A 9 0.16 42.58 -23.18
C ALA A 9 0.93 41.66 -22.21
N ALA A 10 0.52 41.60 -20.96
CA ALA A 10 1.01 40.64 -20.00
C ALA A 10 0.41 39.28 -20.32
N ALA A 11 1.21 38.35 -20.88
CA ALA A 11 0.84 36.98 -21.08
C ALA A 11 0.89 36.27 -19.70
N CYS A 12 -0.26 36.09 -19.06
CA CYS A 12 -0.40 35.20 -17.90
C CYS A 12 -0.24 33.74 -18.38
N SER A 13 0.95 33.16 -18.20
CA SER A 13 1.16 31.74 -18.35
C SER A 13 0.38 31.03 -17.25
N LEU A 14 -0.76 30.45 -17.60
CA LEU A 14 -1.51 29.54 -16.75
C LEU A 14 -0.65 28.27 -16.62
N CYS A 15 0.14 28.17 -15.54
CA CYS A 15 0.69 26.90 -15.10
C CYS A 15 -0.49 26.00 -14.77
N SER A 16 -0.89 25.15 -15.72
CA SER A 16 -1.78 24.03 -15.47
C SER A 16 -1.03 23.03 -14.61
N CYS A 17 -1.19 23.15 -13.30
CA CYS A 17 -0.79 22.12 -12.38
C CYS A 17 -1.72 20.94 -12.61
N SER A 18 -1.29 19.91 -13.33
CA SER A 18 -2.05 18.67 -13.46
C SER A 18 -2.10 18.04 -12.06
N GLN A 19 -3.20 18.25 -11.35
CA GLN A 19 -3.46 17.53 -10.11
C GLN A 19 -3.55 16.04 -10.44
N GLN A 20 -2.59 15.27 -9.95
CA GLN A 20 -2.63 13.82 -10.03
C GLN A 20 -3.89 13.33 -9.32
N GLN A 21 -4.80 12.71 -10.08
CA GLN A 21 -6.02 12.17 -9.50
C GLN A 21 -5.68 10.94 -8.66
N PRO A 22 -6.14 10.85 -7.42
CA PRO A 22 -5.88 9.70 -6.57
C PRO A 22 -6.52 8.43 -7.15
N VAL A 23 -5.96 7.28 -6.82
CA VAL A 23 -6.55 5.98 -7.15
C VAL A 23 -7.58 5.62 -6.09
N THR A 24 -8.82 5.44 -6.49
CA THR A 24 -9.90 5.00 -5.61
C THR A 24 -10.06 3.49 -5.69
N VAL A 25 -10.07 2.82 -4.55
CA VAL A 25 -10.33 1.39 -4.39
C VAL A 25 -11.64 1.21 -3.64
N THR A 26 -12.60 0.56 -4.27
CA THR A 26 -13.92 0.30 -3.68
C THR A 26 -14.03 -1.18 -3.34
N VAL A 27 -14.34 -1.49 -2.07
CA VAL A 27 -14.48 -2.86 -1.56
C VAL A 27 -15.91 -3.07 -1.11
N THR A 28 -16.59 -4.03 -1.72
CA THR A 28 -18.00 -4.34 -1.43
C THR A 28 -18.13 -5.66 -0.67
N ASN A 29 -18.86 -5.63 0.44
CA ASN A 29 -19.25 -6.81 1.19
C ASN A 29 -20.74 -7.13 0.93
N PRO A 30 -21.07 -8.10 0.08
CA PRO A 30 -22.46 -8.47 -0.20
C PRO A 30 -23.09 -9.35 0.89
N LEU A 31 -22.31 -9.78 1.89
CA LEU A 31 -22.76 -10.71 2.91
C LEU A 31 -23.48 -9.96 4.05
N ALA A 32 -24.38 -10.65 4.73
CA ALA A 32 -25.09 -10.12 5.90
C ALA A 32 -24.29 -10.19 7.22
N ILE A 33 -22.95 -10.32 7.13
CA ILE A 33 -22.02 -10.33 8.26
C ILE A 33 -20.89 -9.31 8.02
N ASP A 34 -20.40 -8.71 9.09
CA ASP A 34 -19.24 -7.83 9.03
C ASP A 34 -17.98 -8.62 8.63
N ARG A 35 -17.16 -8.03 7.77
CA ARG A 35 -15.84 -8.54 7.38
C ARG A 35 -14.78 -7.60 7.93
N SER A 36 -13.79 -8.15 8.62
CA SER A 36 -12.70 -7.36 9.22
C SER A 36 -11.37 -8.04 8.99
N GLY A 37 -10.34 -7.24 8.67
CA GLY A 37 -8.99 -7.73 8.43
C GLY A 37 -8.83 -8.47 7.10
N GLU A 38 -9.74 -8.28 6.15
CA GLU A 38 -9.63 -8.85 4.80
C GLU A 38 -8.57 -8.11 4.00
N MET A 39 -7.70 -8.86 3.34
CA MET A 39 -6.63 -8.26 2.54
C MET A 39 -7.13 -7.91 1.15
N VAL A 40 -6.86 -6.70 0.72
CA VAL A 40 -7.06 -6.23 -0.65
C VAL A 40 -5.71 -6.10 -1.32
N GLU A 41 -5.63 -6.52 -2.58
CA GLU A 41 -4.44 -6.44 -3.42
C GLU A 41 -4.68 -5.50 -4.60
N VAL A 42 -3.74 -4.60 -4.85
CA VAL A 42 -3.76 -3.67 -5.98
C VAL A 42 -2.39 -3.66 -6.65
N SER A 43 -2.35 -3.75 -7.97
CA SER A 43 -1.08 -3.75 -8.72
C SER A 43 -0.35 -2.41 -8.56
N MET A 44 0.92 -2.43 -8.14
CA MET A 44 1.78 -1.24 -8.11
C MET A 44 1.97 -0.64 -9.50
N ALA A 45 2.04 -1.45 -10.55
CA ALA A 45 2.12 -0.96 -11.92
C ALA A 45 0.88 -0.15 -12.32
N GLU A 46 -0.33 -0.60 -11.90
CA GLU A 46 -1.56 0.14 -12.14
C GLU A 46 -1.60 1.45 -11.35
N ILE A 47 -1.21 1.42 -10.07
CA ILE A 47 -1.11 2.61 -9.22
C ILE A 47 -0.15 3.62 -9.83
N SER A 48 1.07 3.20 -10.15
CA SER A 48 2.11 4.06 -10.71
C SER A 48 1.70 4.68 -12.04
N SER A 49 1.05 3.90 -12.90
CA SER A 49 0.53 4.39 -14.18
C SER A 49 -0.55 5.45 -14.00
N LYS A 50 -1.52 5.23 -13.11
CA LYS A 50 -2.61 6.18 -12.84
C LYS A 50 -2.14 7.46 -12.17
N LEU A 51 -1.21 7.34 -11.22
CA LEU A 51 -0.65 8.46 -10.48
C LEU A 51 0.54 9.12 -11.19
N GLN A 52 1.02 8.56 -12.31
CA GLN A 52 2.23 9.03 -13.01
C GLN A 52 3.42 9.18 -12.07
N LEU A 53 3.63 8.17 -11.23
CA LEU A 53 4.68 8.18 -10.22
C LEU A 53 6.04 7.80 -10.83
N PRO A 54 7.13 8.46 -10.38
CA PRO A 54 8.47 7.93 -10.60
C PRO A 54 8.69 6.66 -9.77
N ASP A 55 9.61 5.79 -10.20
CA ASP A 55 9.89 4.49 -9.58
C ASP A 55 10.26 4.55 -8.09
N THR A 56 10.72 5.71 -7.62
CA THR A 56 11.11 5.94 -6.22
C THR A 56 10.03 6.57 -5.36
N ALA A 57 8.86 6.87 -5.94
CA ALA A 57 7.80 7.54 -5.20
C ALA A 57 7.11 6.58 -4.23
N GLN A 58 6.80 7.10 -3.05
CA GLN A 58 5.97 6.41 -2.07
C GLN A 58 4.51 6.85 -2.18
N VAL A 59 3.63 6.00 -1.73
CA VAL A 59 2.19 6.27 -1.66
C VAL A 59 1.71 6.11 -0.21
N ILE A 60 0.53 6.66 0.06
CA ILE A 60 -0.22 6.39 1.28
C ILE A 60 -1.59 5.84 0.89
N VAL A 61 -2.15 4.99 1.75
CA VAL A 61 -3.50 4.47 1.64
C VAL A 61 -4.34 5.11 2.74
N LEU A 62 -5.45 5.72 2.37
CA LEU A 62 -6.38 6.35 3.31
C LEU A 62 -7.72 5.64 3.27
N ASP A 63 -8.36 5.53 4.42
CA ASP A 63 -9.76 5.10 4.52
C ASP A 63 -10.74 6.25 4.21
N GLU A 64 -12.03 6.00 4.36
CA GLU A 64 -13.11 6.98 4.13
C GLU A 64 -13.12 8.15 5.13
N ASN A 65 -12.37 8.07 6.22
CA ASN A 65 -12.21 9.13 7.23
C ASN A 65 -10.87 9.87 7.10
N ASP A 66 -10.15 9.67 5.98
CA ASP A 66 -8.79 10.19 5.75
C ASP A 66 -7.75 9.67 6.76
N LEU A 67 -8.02 8.54 7.43
CA LEU A 67 -7.06 7.88 8.29
C LEU A 67 -6.15 6.98 7.47
N GLU A 68 -4.85 7.03 7.78
CA GLU A 68 -3.86 6.21 7.08
C GLU A 68 -4.01 4.74 7.46
N VAL A 69 -4.10 3.88 6.44
CA VAL A 69 -4.14 2.43 6.56
C VAL A 69 -2.77 1.88 6.25
N PRO A 70 -2.18 1.07 7.14
CA PRO A 70 -0.89 0.44 6.87
C PRO A 70 -0.97 -0.50 5.67
N TYR A 71 0.06 -0.52 4.84
CA TYR A 71 0.15 -1.37 3.68
C TYR A 71 1.54 -2.00 3.55
N GLN A 72 1.65 -2.99 2.70
CA GLN A 72 2.91 -3.61 2.31
C GLN A 72 2.93 -3.80 0.79
N VAL A 73 4.10 -3.64 0.18
CA VAL A 73 4.33 -4.07 -1.20
C VAL A 73 4.98 -5.45 -1.17
N THR A 74 4.37 -6.40 -1.86
CA THR A 74 4.83 -7.79 -1.92
C THR A 74 5.94 -7.96 -2.96
N TYR A 75 6.62 -9.11 -2.96
CA TYR A 75 7.71 -9.42 -3.91
C TYR A 75 7.25 -9.51 -5.38
N ASN A 76 5.95 -9.64 -5.62
CA ASN A 76 5.34 -9.64 -6.96
C ASN A 76 4.64 -8.31 -7.30
N ASP A 77 5.10 -7.22 -6.68
CA ASP A 77 4.66 -5.85 -6.92
C ASP A 77 3.16 -5.61 -6.74
N MET A 78 2.57 -6.28 -5.74
CA MET A 78 1.21 -5.99 -5.28
C MET A 78 1.26 -5.16 -4.00
N LEU A 79 0.53 -4.05 -3.97
CA LEU A 79 0.24 -3.32 -2.74
C LEU A 79 -0.91 -4.02 -2.04
N ILE A 80 -0.67 -4.48 -0.81
CA ILE A 80 -1.68 -5.16 0.02
C ILE A 80 -1.97 -4.35 1.27
N PHE A 81 -3.24 -4.25 1.65
CA PHE A 81 -3.68 -3.56 2.87
C PHE A 81 -4.92 -4.20 3.47
N PRO A 82 -5.07 -4.16 4.82
CA PRO A 82 -6.25 -4.70 5.49
C PRO A 82 -7.46 -3.79 5.31
N THR A 83 -8.64 -4.40 5.13
CA THR A 83 -9.91 -3.69 5.02
C THR A 83 -10.91 -4.19 6.04
N SER A 84 -11.87 -3.34 6.41
CA SER A 84 -13.02 -3.72 7.22
C SER A 84 -14.27 -3.16 6.59
N VAL A 85 -15.22 -4.05 6.25
CA VAL A 85 -16.44 -3.66 5.54
C VAL A 85 -17.64 -4.24 6.27
N LYS A 86 -18.58 -3.41 6.64
CA LYS A 86 -19.81 -3.81 7.32
C LYS A 86 -20.67 -4.71 6.44
N ALA A 87 -21.59 -5.44 7.08
CA ALA A 87 -22.55 -6.27 6.39
C ALA A 87 -23.31 -5.48 5.33
N SER A 88 -23.46 -6.07 4.14
CA SER A 88 -24.20 -5.49 3.01
C SER A 88 -23.82 -4.04 2.69
N SER A 89 -22.52 -3.70 2.81
CA SER A 89 -22.03 -2.35 2.61
C SER A 89 -20.77 -2.30 1.74
N THR A 90 -20.30 -1.10 1.51
CA THR A 90 -19.11 -0.80 0.71
C THR A 90 -18.22 0.15 1.49
N ALA A 91 -16.91 -0.08 1.45
CA ALA A 91 -15.90 0.84 1.95
C ALA A 91 -15.05 1.35 0.79
N THR A 92 -14.56 2.58 0.91
CA THR A 92 -13.75 3.23 -0.11
C THR A 92 -12.40 3.62 0.46
N TYR A 93 -11.35 3.32 -0.28
CA TYR A 93 -9.97 3.65 0.06
C TYR A 93 -9.36 4.52 -1.03
N THR A 94 -8.48 5.41 -0.64
CA THR A 94 -7.80 6.34 -1.54
C THR A 94 -6.31 6.11 -1.49
N ILE A 95 -5.69 5.82 -2.63
CA ILE A 95 -4.24 5.72 -2.77
C ILE A 95 -3.73 6.97 -3.47
N LYS A 96 -2.78 7.66 -2.86
CA LYS A 96 -2.20 8.90 -3.40
C LYS A 96 -0.71 9.00 -3.07
N PRO A 97 0.07 9.84 -3.77
CA PRO A 97 1.46 10.09 -3.40
C PRO A 97 1.58 10.59 -1.96
N GLY A 98 2.56 10.08 -1.23
CA GLY A 98 2.82 10.49 0.15
C GLY A 98 3.86 9.61 0.83
N ASN A 99 4.34 10.04 1.99
CA ASN A 99 5.28 9.28 2.80
C ASN A 99 4.49 8.52 3.88
N PRO A 100 4.47 7.17 3.85
CA PRO A 100 3.72 6.39 4.83
C PRO A 100 4.29 6.55 6.23
N GLN A 101 3.42 6.50 7.22
CA GLN A 101 3.84 6.46 8.62
C GLN A 101 4.55 5.14 8.93
N PRO A 102 5.56 5.15 9.82
CA PRO A 102 6.18 3.92 10.29
C PRO A 102 5.14 2.99 10.93
N VAL A 103 5.23 1.70 10.59
CA VAL A 103 4.35 0.65 11.14
C VAL A 103 5.18 -0.24 12.06
N ASP A 104 4.64 -0.57 13.22
CA ASP A 104 5.27 -1.53 14.12
C ASP A 104 5.32 -2.92 13.47
N VAL A 105 6.50 -3.53 13.48
CA VAL A 105 6.69 -4.87 12.95
C VAL A 105 6.18 -5.88 13.97
N ILE A 106 5.05 -6.53 13.68
CA ILE A 106 4.39 -7.51 14.54
C ILE A 106 4.67 -8.96 14.12
N SER A 107 5.45 -9.17 13.09
CA SER A 107 5.81 -10.50 12.60
C SER A 107 7.29 -10.58 12.29
N CYS A 108 7.90 -11.72 12.55
CA CYS A 108 9.27 -12.00 12.15
C CYS A 108 9.42 -13.44 11.66
N GLY A 109 10.45 -13.66 10.86
CA GLY A 109 10.83 -14.99 10.42
C GLY A 109 12.34 -15.07 10.21
N ARG A 110 12.95 -16.19 10.59
CA ARG A 110 14.38 -16.41 10.46
C ARG A 110 14.68 -17.88 10.25
N VAL A 111 15.71 -18.14 9.44
CA VAL A 111 16.37 -19.45 9.38
C VAL A 111 17.40 -19.53 10.52
N TYR A 112 17.46 -20.67 11.19
CA TYR A 112 18.35 -20.94 12.31
C TYR A 112 19.31 -22.11 11.96
N PRO A 113 20.42 -21.85 11.28
CA PRO A 113 21.40 -22.89 10.94
C PRO A 113 21.96 -23.58 12.20
N GLU A 114 22.07 -22.83 13.28
CA GLU A 114 22.53 -23.30 14.59
C GLU A 114 21.58 -24.33 15.27
N ARG A 115 20.35 -24.46 14.75
CA ARG A 115 19.32 -25.39 15.22
C ARG A 115 18.94 -26.42 14.16
N VAL A 116 19.94 -26.99 13.47
CA VAL A 116 19.75 -28.04 12.46
C VAL A 116 18.93 -27.55 11.26
N ASP A 117 19.25 -26.34 10.77
CA ASP A 117 18.64 -25.71 9.61
C ASP A 117 17.11 -25.55 9.70
N ASP A 118 16.59 -25.28 10.87
CA ASP A 118 15.17 -24.97 10.98
C ASP A 118 14.84 -23.54 10.56
N ILE A 119 13.58 -23.32 10.20
CA ILE A 119 13.00 -22.01 10.03
C ILE A 119 11.91 -21.81 11.07
N ALA A 120 11.89 -20.65 11.72
CA ALA A 120 10.81 -20.24 12.59
C ALA A 120 10.25 -18.89 12.16
N TRP A 121 8.94 -18.74 12.30
CA TRP A 121 8.26 -17.47 12.06
C TRP A 121 7.12 -17.30 13.07
N GLU A 122 6.86 -16.06 13.42
CA GLU A 122 5.85 -15.71 14.40
C GLU A 122 5.20 -14.36 14.11
N ASN A 123 4.04 -14.16 14.69
CA ASN A 123 3.35 -12.88 14.78
C ASN A 123 2.85 -12.70 16.22
N ASP A 124 2.03 -11.67 16.47
CA ASP A 124 1.43 -11.37 17.77
C ASP A 124 0.45 -12.43 18.30
N ARG A 125 0.13 -13.48 17.52
CA ARG A 125 -0.87 -14.52 17.88
C ARG A 125 -0.35 -15.94 17.85
N ALA A 126 0.64 -16.23 17.01
CA ALA A 126 1.11 -17.59 16.80
C ALA A 126 2.59 -17.63 16.40
N ALA A 127 3.26 -18.70 16.80
CA ALA A 127 4.61 -19.02 16.36
C ALA A 127 4.64 -20.41 15.72
N TYR A 128 5.45 -20.55 14.69
CA TYR A 128 5.60 -21.76 13.91
C TYR A 128 7.07 -22.11 13.74
N ARG A 129 7.35 -23.39 13.59
CA ARG A 129 8.67 -23.91 13.29
C ARG A 129 8.57 -25.02 12.25
N ALA A 130 9.41 -24.98 11.23
CA ALA A 130 9.61 -26.06 10.29
C ALA A 130 11.05 -26.56 10.40
N TYR A 131 11.20 -27.88 10.51
CA TYR A 131 12.50 -28.51 10.62
C TYR A 131 13.17 -28.62 9.25
N GLY A 132 14.47 -28.32 9.22
CA GLY A 132 15.28 -28.42 8.02
C GLY A 132 15.72 -29.87 7.71
N PRO A 133 16.31 -30.09 6.52
CA PRO A 133 16.72 -31.42 6.09
C PRO A 133 17.84 -32.03 6.95
N ALA A 134 18.62 -31.20 7.65
CA ALA A 134 19.68 -31.67 8.52
C ALA A 134 19.15 -32.48 9.72
N LEU A 135 17.92 -32.21 10.16
CA LEU A 135 17.30 -33.01 11.23
C LEU A 135 17.03 -34.48 10.81
N GLN A 136 16.66 -34.67 9.51
CA GLN A 136 16.46 -36.02 8.97
C GLN A 136 17.74 -36.88 8.99
N ALA A 137 18.89 -36.24 8.88
CA ALA A 137 20.19 -36.92 8.95
C ALA A 137 20.57 -37.36 10.37
N THR A 138 19.98 -36.79 11.41
CA THR A 138 20.24 -37.15 12.83
C THR A 138 19.39 -38.32 13.31
N GLY A 139 18.38 -38.73 12.55
CA GLY A 139 17.51 -39.86 12.90
C GLY A 139 16.53 -39.61 14.07
N GLU A 140 16.30 -38.32 14.40
CA GLU A 140 15.29 -37.84 15.38
C GLU A 140 13.97 -37.48 14.74
#